data_afab3295c91a824f41c6461a5704bd42
#
_entry.id   afab3295c91a824f41c6461a5704bd42
#
_cell.length_a   1.000
_cell.length_b   1.000
_cell.length_c   1.000
_cell.angle_alpha   90.00
_cell.angle_beta   90.00
_cell.angle_gamma   90.00
#
_symmetry.space_group_name_H-M   'P 1'
#
loop_
_entity.id
_entity.type
_entity.pdbx_description
1 polymer ?
#
loop_
_entity_poly.entity_id
_entity_poly.type
_entity_poly.pdbx_seq_one_letter_code
_entity_poly.pdbx_strand_id
1 'polypeptide(L)'
;MGSTRRTALIFGVLFLATFVFSIGGLALYSPALHPAKFMAGIGGATRARLGLSCEVLLIIANVGTAVVIFPILRRQNEALALGYVTARLVEATFIAIGIVSLLAVVTLRHDAGASLLSDAKALVAVRNWTFVIGPGFWAGVGNGLILGYLMYRSGLMPRGLAIFGLIGGALICISGLGVVLDVFNKGGAAQVIATIPEFIWELSLGIYPIFWGFKASPILEAGPASA
;
A
#
# COMPACT_ATOMS: atom_id res chain seq x y z
N MET A 1 21.88 9.52 -17.93
CA MET A 1 21.10 9.76 -16.71
C MET A 1 21.95 9.31 -15.52
N GLY A 2 22.21 10.18 -14.53
CA GLY A 2 22.95 9.78 -13.32
C GLY A 2 22.20 8.69 -12.54
N SER A 3 22.94 7.86 -11.79
CA SER A 3 22.40 6.75 -10.99
C SER A 3 21.22 7.18 -10.10
N THR A 4 21.36 8.29 -9.38
CA THR A 4 20.31 8.86 -8.50
C THR A 4 19.04 9.24 -9.25
N ARG A 5 19.15 9.81 -10.46
CA ARG A 5 17.99 10.18 -11.28
C ARG A 5 17.23 8.95 -11.77
N ARG A 6 17.95 7.88 -12.10
CA ARG A 6 17.33 6.59 -12.47
C ARG A 6 16.59 5.98 -11.30
N THR A 7 17.20 5.99 -10.11
CA THR A 7 16.54 5.51 -8.88
C THR A 7 15.25 6.29 -8.58
N ALA A 8 15.31 7.63 -8.67
CA ALA A 8 14.13 8.48 -8.46
C ALA A 8 13.00 8.16 -9.46
N LEU A 9 13.32 7.99 -10.74
CA LEU A 9 12.36 7.63 -11.76
C LEU A 9 11.71 6.27 -11.49
N ILE A 10 12.50 5.23 -11.21
CA ILE A 10 11.99 3.89 -10.94
C ILE A 10 11.12 3.90 -9.67
N PHE A 11 11.57 4.57 -8.62
CA PHE A 11 10.82 4.72 -7.37
C PHE A 11 9.45 5.37 -7.60
N GLY A 12 9.41 6.49 -8.32
CA GLY A 12 8.17 7.18 -8.62
C GLY A 12 7.22 6.37 -9.50
N VAL A 13 7.76 5.69 -10.54
CA VAL A 13 6.95 4.80 -11.41
C VAL A 13 6.35 3.65 -10.60
N LEU A 14 7.11 3.04 -9.70
CA LEU A 14 6.60 1.98 -8.83
C LEU A 14 5.50 2.49 -7.89
N PHE A 15 5.64 3.70 -7.31
CA PHE A 15 4.56 4.30 -6.52
C PHE A 15 3.30 4.56 -7.34
N LEU A 16 3.40 5.10 -8.56
CA LEU A 16 2.22 5.26 -9.43
C LEU A 16 1.62 3.91 -9.82
N ALA A 17 2.45 2.89 -10.04
CA ALA A 17 1.98 1.54 -10.32
C ALA A 17 1.16 0.97 -9.15
N THR A 18 1.50 1.27 -7.88
CA THR A 18 0.67 0.85 -6.74
C THR A 18 -0.73 1.43 -6.82
N PHE A 19 -0.90 2.70 -7.20
CA PHE A 19 -2.22 3.31 -7.40
C PHE A 19 -3.00 2.65 -8.54
N VAL A 20 -2.36 2.47 -9.68
CA VAL A 20 -3.00 1.85 -10.85
C VAL A 20 -3.49 0.44 -10.53
N PHE A 21 -2.63 -0.38 -9.91
CA PHE A 21 -2.97 -1.76 -9.62
C PHE A 21 -3.96 -1.90 -8.45
N SER A 22 -3.90 -1.07 -7.42
CA SER A 22 -4.85 -1.11 -6.32
C SER A 22 -6.24 -0.64 -6.73
N ILE A 23 -6.34 0.51 -7.38
CA ILE A 23 -7.63 1.07 -7.82
C ILE A 23 -8.22 0.21 -8.94
N GLY A 24 -7.42 -0.16 -9.94
CA GLY A 24 -7.85 -1.03 -11.04
C GLY A 24 -8.27 -2.42 -10.55
N GLY A 25 -7.47 -3.00 -9.65
CA GLY A 25 -7.78 -4.27 -9.01
C GLY A 25 -9.11 -4.24 -8.27
N LEU A 26 -9.28 -3.25 -7.37
CA LEU A 26 -10.52 -3.06 -6.61
C LEU A 26 -11.74 -2.91 -7.52
N ALA A 27 -11.65 -2.10 -8.58
CA ALA A 27 -12.75 -1.90 -9.54
C ALA A 27 -13.14 -3.20 -10.24
N LEU A 28 -12.19 -4.11 -10.45
CA LEU A 28 -12.44 -5.40 -11.10
C LEU A 28 -13.02 -6.44 -10.14
N TYR A 29 -12.46 -6.59 -8.92
CA TYR A 29 -12.92 -7.62 -7.99
C TYR A 29 -14.01 -7.15 -7.01
N SER A 30 -14.40 -5.87 -7.01
CA SER A 30 -15.42 -5.34 -6.09
C SER A 30 -16.72 -6.17 -6.00
N PRO A 31 -17.22 -6.83 -7.08
CA PRO A 31 -18.38 -7.71 -6.95
C PRO A 31 -18.15 -8.89 -5.99
N ALA A 32 -16.93 -9.41 -5.89
CA ALA A 32 -16.60 -10.52 -4.98
C ALA A 32 -16.63 -10.10 -3.50
N LEU A 33 -16.55 -8.81 -3.21
CA LEU A 33 -16.72 -8.27 -1.85
C LEU A 33 -18.19 -8.31 -1.36
N HIS A 34 -19.12 -8.64 -2.24
CA HIS A 34 -20.56 -8.77 -1.94
C HIS A 34 -20.98 -10.26 -2.08
N PRO A 35 -20.62 -11.12 -1.12
CA PRO A 35 -20.70 -12.58 -1.29
C PRO A 35 -22.09 -13.07 -1.65
N ALA A 36 -23.16 -12.49 -1.09
CA ALA A 36 -24.53 -12.90 -1.43
C ALA A 36 -24.85 -12.74 -2.92
N LYS A 37 -24.50 -11.61 -3.51
CA LYS A 37 -24.70 -11.34 -4.93
C LYS A 37 -23.75 -12.14 -5.81
N PHE A 38 -22.48 -12.22 -5.39
CA PHE A 38 -21.43 -12.91 -6.15
C PHE A 38 -21.69 -14.42 -6.22
N MET A 39 -22.06 -15.07 -5.10
CA MET A 39 -22.40 -16.49 -5.05
C MET A 39 -23.70 -16.80 -5.83
N ALA A 40 -24.65 -15.86 -5.90
CA ALA A 40 -25.84 -15.96 -6.75
C ALA A 40 -25.59 -15.75 -8.25
N GLY A 41 -24.31 -15.58 -8.68
CA GLY A 41 -23.97 -15.47 -10.10
C GLY A 41 -23.73 -14.04 -10.61
N ILE A 42 -23.98 -13.01 -9.80
CA ILE A 42 -23.77 -11.60 -10.20
C ILE A 42 -22.30 -11.25 -10.17
N GLY A 43 -21.79 -10.67 -11.25
CA GLY A 43 -20.37 -10.38 -11.43
C GLY A 43 -19.59 -11.57 -11.99
N GLY A 44 -18.56 -11.29 -12.81
CA GLY A 44 -17.79 -12.32 -13.51
C GLY A 44 -16.64 -12.87 -12.65
N ALA A 45 -16.52 -14.21 -12.55
CA ALA A 45 -15.38 -14.85 -11.89
C ALA A 45 -14.04 -14.49 -12.55
N THR A 46 -13.99 -14.46 -13.89
CA THR A 46 -12.80 -14.03 -14.65
C THR A 46 -12.42 -12.59 -14.35
N ARG A 47 -13.40 -11.69 -14.26
CA ARG A 47 -13.17 -10.29 -13.88
C ARG A 47 -12.57 -10.18 -12.49
N ALA A 48 -13.07 -10.95 -11.52
CA ALA A 48 -12.52 -10.99 -10.17
C ALA A 48 -11.07 -11.50 -10.17
N ARG A 49 -10.77 -12.58 -10.91
CA ARG A 49 -9.40 -13.11 -11.04
C ARG A 49 -8.44 -12.08 -11.65
N LEU A 50 -8.86 -11.36 -12.70
CA LEU A 50 -8.05 -10.29 -13.30
C LEU A 50 -7.76 -9.18 -12.27
N GLY A 51 -8.75 -8.78 -11.48
CA GLY A 51 -8.55 -7.79 -10.41
C GLY A 51 -7.57 -8.27 -9.34
N LEU A 52 -7.65 -9.54 -8.95
CA LEU A 52 -6.71 -10.14 -7.99
C LEU A 52 -5.29 -10.29 -8.57
N SER A 53 -5.16 -10.50 -9.90
CA SER A 53 -3.86 -10.45 -10.58
C SER A 53 -3.26 -9.04 -10.53
N CYS A 54 -4.07 -7.98 -10.61
CA CYS A 54 -3.58 -6.62 -10.38
C CYS A 54 -3.04 -6.46 -8.95
N GLU A 55 -3.67 -7.04 -7.93
CA GLU A 55 -3.13 -6.99 -6.56
C GLU A 55 -1.81 -7.78 -6.39
N VAL A 56 -1.58 -8.83 -7.18
CA VAL A 56 -0.26 -9.49 -7.23
C VAL A 56 0.81 -8.52 -7.79
N LEU A 57 0.48 -7.79 -8.85
CA LEU A 57 1.37 -6.75 -9.39
C LEU A 57 1.56 -5.57 -8.41
N LEU A 58 0.52 -5.25 -7.63
CA LEU A 58 0.60 -4.29 -6.53
C LEU A 58 1.64 -4.71 -5.49
N ILE A 59 1.67 -5.98 -5.07
CA ILE A 59 2.67 -6.51 -4.14
C ILE A 59 4.08 -6.29 -4.70
N ILE A 60 4.31 -6.61 -5.96
CA ILE A 60 5.63 -6.43 -6.61
C ILE A 60 6.03 -4.95 -6.62
N ALA A 61 5.12 -4.07 -7.02
CA ALA A 61 5.36 -2.63 -7.02
C ALA A 61 5.63 -2.10 -5.60
N ASN A 62 4.84 -2.53 -4.62
CA ASN A 62 4.92 -2.17 -3.22
C ASN A 62 6.31 -2.48 -2.64
N VAL A 63 6.74 -3.74 -2.70
CA VAL A 63 8.06 -4.18 -2.24
C VAL A 63 9.17 -3.50 -3.05
N GLY A 64 8.96 -3.35 -4.36
CA GLY A 64 9.90 -2.69 -5.26
C GLY A 64 10.20 -1.24 -4.85
N THR A 65 9.21 -0.48 -4.36
CA THR A 65 9.44 0.90 -3.87
C THR A 65 10.46 0.93 -2.75
N ALA A 66 10.37 -0.01 -1.79
CA ALA A 66 11.28 -0.07 -0.66
C ALA A 66 12.68 -0.53 -1.07
N VAL A 67 12.77 -1.56 -1.89
CA VAL A 67 14.06 -2.10 -2.37
C VAL A 67 14.85 -1.06 -3.16
N VAL A 68 14.18 -0.33 -4.06
CA VAL A 68 14.84 0.66 -4.93
C VAL A 68 15.40 1.86 -4.15
N ILE A 69 14.69 2.33 -3.11
CA ILE A 69 15.12 3.50 -2.32
C ILE A 69 16.07 3.13 -1.18
N PHE A 70 16.08 1.86 -0.72
CA PHE A 70 16.88 1.38 0.41
C PHE A 70 18.36 1.79 0.35
N PRO A 71 19.10 1.65 -0.80
CA PRO A 71 20.50 2.02 -0.88
C PRO A 71 20.78 3.50 -0.59
N ILE A 72 19.79 4.37 -0.79
CA ILE A 72 19.88 5.80 -0.47
C ILE A 72 19.57 6.03 1.01
N LEU A 73 18.43 5.49 1.49
CA LEU A 73 17.96 5.73 2.85
C LEU A 73 18.87 5.15 3.93
N ARG A 74 19.51 4.00 3.68
CA ARG A 74 20.45 3.38 4.63
C ARG A 74 21.66 4.26 4.96
N ARG A 75 22.04 5.17 4.05
CA ARG A 75 23.13 6.12 4.27
C ARG A 75 22.78 7.16 5.34
N GLN A 76 21.49 7.42 5.55
CA GLN A 76 21.01 8.33 6.58
C GLN A 76 20.79 7.60 7.92
N ASN A 77 20.08 6.47 7.89
CA ASN A 77 19.80 5.64 9.04
C ASN A 77 19.41 4.23 8.57
N GLU A 78 20.31 3.28 8.74
CA GLU A 78 20.13 1.92 8.26
C GLU A 78 18.99 1.20 8.97
N ALA A 79 18.85 1.38 10.30
CA ALA A 79 17.78 0.77 11.06
C ALA A 79 16.38 1.24 10.60
N LEU A 80 16.20 2.55 10.36
CA LEU A 80 14.94 3.07 9.83
C LEU A 80 14.71 2.67 8.37
N ALA A 81 15.76 2.61 7.56
CA ALA A 81 15.65 2.14 6.18
C ALA A 81 15.20 0.66 6.13
N LEU A 82 15.75 -0.19 7.00
CA LEU A 82 15.34 -1.57 7.16
C LEU A 82 13.90 -1.66 7.73
N GLY A 83 13.56 -0.80 8.68
CA GLY A 83 12.19 -0.68 9.22
C GLY A 83 11.17 -0.35 8.13
N TYR A 84 11.52 0.53 7.18
CA TYR A 84 10.69 0.82 6.02
C TYR A 84 10.48 -0.41 5.12
N VAL A 85 11.57 -1.13 4.78
CA VAL A 85 11.47 -2.38 3.99
C VAL A 85 10.58 -3.39 4.71
N THR A 86 10.78 -3.56 6.02
CA THR A 86 9.98 -4.49 6.84
C THR A 86 8.51 -4.11 6.84
N ALA A 87 8.17 -2.82 7.01
CA ALA A 87 6.79 -2.35 6.99
C ALA A 87 6.11 -2.65 5.63
N ARG A 88 6.84 -2.44 4.52
CA ARG A 88 6.32 -2.75 3.17
C ARG A 88 6.14 -4.25 2.95
N LEU A 89 7.01 -5.09 3.50
CA LEU A 89 6.85 -6.55 3.44
C LEU A 89 5.65 -7.02 4.26
N VAL A 90 5.45 -6.48 5.47
CA VAL A 90 4.29 -6.80 6.29
C VAL A 90 2.99 -6.38 5.59
N GLU A 91 2.93 -5.17 5.05
CA GLU A 91 1.79 -4.71 4.25
C GLU A 91 1.50 -5.64 3.07
N ALA A 92 2.53 -6.00 2.30
CA ALA A 92 2.43 -6.93 1.18
C ALA A 92 1.91 -8.31 1.60
N THR A 93 2.30 -8.79 2.79
CA THR A 93 1.79 -10.05 3.35
C THR A 93 0.29 -9.98 3.63
N PHE A 94 -0.21 -8.88 4.21
CA PHE A 94 -1.65 -8.71 4.40
C PHE A 94 -2.40 -8.65 3.07
N ILE A 95 -1.86 -7.98 2.05
CA ILE A 95 -2.45 -7.97 0.70
C ILE A 95 -2.51 -9.40 0.15
N ALA A 96 -1.44 -10.19 0.28
CA ALA A 96 -1.39 -11.58 -0.18
C ALA A 96 -2.45 -12.46 0.50
N ILE A 97 -2.64 -12.33 1.82
CA ILE A 97 -3.71 -13.03 2.55
C ILE A 97 -5.09 -12.61 1.99
N GLY A 98 -5.29 -11.34 1.72
CA GLY A 98 -6.52 -10.82 1.11
C GLY A 98 -6.79 -11.42 -0.28
N ILE A 99 -5.74 -11.55 -1.12
CA ILE A 99 -5.84 -12.18 -2.45
C ILE A 99 -6.27 -13.64 -2.31
N VAL A 100 -5.59 -14.42 -1.45
CA VAL A 100 -5.91 -15.83 -1.22
C VAL A 100 -7.34 -16.00 -0.73
N SER A 101 -7.79 -15.16 0.20
CA SER A 101 -9.16 -15.17 0.71
C SER A 101 -10.21 -14.96 -0.40
N LEU A 102 -10.00 -14.00 -1.29
CA LEU A 102 -10.95 -13.76 -2.40
C LEU A 102 -10.83 -14.80 -3.52
N LEU A 103 -9.65 -15.37 -3.80
CA LEU A 103 -9.52 -16.50 -4.71
C LEU A 103 -10.30 -17.70 -4.19
N ALA A 104 -10.28 -17.97 -2.88
CA ALA A 104 -11.10 -19.01 -2.27
C ALA A 104 -12.60 -18.74 -2.49
N VAL A 105 -13.09 -17.49 -2.35
CA VAL A 105 -14.49 -17.12 -2.67
C VAL A 105 -14.83 -17.43 -4.14
N VAL A 106 -13.90 -17.13 -5.07
CA VAL A 106 -14.11 -17.44 -6.49
C VAL A 106 -14.18 -18.96 -6.73
N THR A 107 -13.37 -19.75 -6.01
CA THR A 107 -13.39 -21.21 -6.07
C THR A 107 -14.69 -21.77 -5.53
N LEU A 108 -15.14 -21.35 -4.34
CA LEU A 108 -16.39 -21.78 -3.73
C LEU A 108 -17.60 -21.50 -4.65
N ARG A 109 -17.62 -20.35 -5.32
CA ARG A 109 -18.67 -20.05 -6.29
C ARG A 109 -18.72 -21.04 -7.44
N HIS A 110 -17.57 -21.49 -7.93
CA HIS A 110 -17.48 -22.47 -9.02
C HIS A 110 -17.97 -23.84 -8.59
N ASP A 111 -17.57 -24.29 -7.39
CA ASP A 111 -17.74 -25.67 -6.96
C ASP A 111 -19.14 -25.97 -6.39
N ALA A 112 -19.75 -25.04 -5.67
CA ALA A 112 -20.99 -25.31 -4.92
C ALA A 112 -22.03 -24.19 -4.94
N GLY A 113 -21.76 -23.08 -5.60
CA GLY A 113 -22.72 -21.99 -5.74
C GLY A 113 -23.19 -21.40 -4.40
N ALA A 114 -24.49 -21.17 -4.30
CA ALA A 114 -25.08 -20.48 -3.13
C ALA A 114 -25.07 -21.28 -1.81
N SER A 115 -24.82 -22.60 -1.84
CA SER A 115 -24.81 -23.45 -0.63
C SER A 115 -23.68 -23.08 0.34
N LEU A 116 -22.56 -22.53 -0.17
CA LEU A 116 -21.39 -22.12 0.62
C LEU A 116 -21.34 -20.60 0.90
N LEU A 117 -22.48 -19.95 0.95
CA LEU A 117 -22.57 -18.51 1.21
C LEU A 117 -21.97 -18.11 2.58
N SER A 118 -22.12 -18.95 3.59
CA SER A 118 -21.58 -18.70 4.92
C SER A 118 -20.04 -18.63 4.90
N ASP A 119 -19.39 -19.55 4.20
CA ASP A 119 -17.95 -19.63 4.08
C ASP A 119 -17.41 -18.46 3.24
N ALA A 120 -18.10 -18.11 2.16
CA ALA A 120 -17.78 -16.93 1.36
C ALA A 120 -17.86 -15.63 2.18
N LYS A 121 -18.84 -15.48 3.07
CA LYS A 121 -18.93 -14.33 3.99
C LYS A 121 -17.75 -14.27 4.96
N ALA A 122 -17.35 -15.42 5.52
CA ALA A 122 -16.19 -15.49 6.42
C ALA A 122 -14.89 -15.09 5.71
N LEU A 123 -14.66 -15.59 4.49
CA LEU A 123 -13.48 -15.24 3.68
C LEU A 123 -13.46 -13.75 3.29
N VAL A 124 -14.61 -13.17 2.92
CA VAL A 124 -14.70 -11.72 2.66
C VAL A 124 -14.44 -10.92 3.94
N ALA A 125 -14.85 -11.40 5.11
CA ALA A 125 -14.52 -10.75 6.38
C ALA A 125 -12.99 -10.75 6.62
N VAL A 126 -12.31 -11.87 6.38
CA VAL A 126 -10.83 -11.94 6.43
C VAL A 126 -10.21 -10.91 5.48
N ARG A 127 -10.63 -10.88 4.21
CA ARG A 127 -10.14 -9.89 3.23
C ARG A 127 -10.35 -8.45 3.71
N ASN A 128 -11.47 -8.17 4.32
CA ASN A 128 -11.77 -6.82 4.81
C ASN A 128 -10.85 -6.41 5.98
N TRP A 129 -10.52 -7.34 6.88
CA TRP A 129 -9.58 -7.09 7.97
C TRP A 129 -8.14 -6.97 7.49
N THR A 130 -7.73 -7.77 6.51
CA THR A 130 -6.39 -7.62 5.92
C THR A 130 -6.19 -6.25 5.27
N PHE A 131 -7.25 -5.65 4.72
CA PHE A 131 -7.18 -4.30 4.16
C PHE A 131 -7.04 -3.23 5.25
N VAL A 132 -7.76 -3.36 6.36
CA VAL A 132 -7.66 -2.40 7.48
C VAL A 132 -6.27 -2.43 8.11
N ILE A 133 -5.73 -3.63 8.35
CA ILE A 133 -4.43 -3.78 9.03
C ILE A 133 -3.26 -3.57 8.05
N GLY A 134 -3.30 -4.12 6.86
CA GLY A 134 -2.25 -3.96 5.85
C GLY A 134 -2.21 -2.52 5.31
N PRO A 135 -2.87 -2.22 4.19
CA PRO A 135 -2.86 -0.88 3.60
C PRO A 135 -3.39 0.22 4.54
N GLY A 136 -4.37 -0.09 5.40
CA GLY A 136 -4.98 0.88 6.30
C GLY A 136 -4.18 1.20 7.58
N PHE A 137 -3.14 0.42 7.93
CA PHE A 137 -2.30 0.66 9.10
C PHE A 137 -0.82 0.63 8.74
N TRP A 138 -0.34 -0.48 8.12
CA TRP A 138 1.09 -0.64 7.83
C TRP A 138 1.62 0.32 6.77
N ALA A 139 0.79 0.80 5.84
CA ALA A 139 1.18 1.89 4.94
C ALA A 139 1.47 3.18 5.74
N GLY A 140 0.65 3.49 6.75
CA GLY A 140 0.90 4.62 7.65
C GLY A 140 2.20 4.51 8.41
N VAL A 141 2.52 3.32 8.93
CA VAL A 141 3.82 3.07 9.59
C VAL A 141 4.98 3.21 8.60
N GLY A 142 4.88 2.55 7.45
CA GLY A 142 5.95 2.51 6.45
C GLY A 142 6.09 3.81 5.66
N ASN A 143 5.09 4.15 4.86
CA ASN A 143 5.15 5.30 3.96
C ASN A 143 5.00 6.62 4.71
N GLY A 144 4.03 6.69 5.61
CA GLY A 144 3.74 7.91 6.34
C GLY A 144 4.82 8.24 7.37
N LEU A 145 4.97 7.41 8.41
CA LEU A 145 5.84 7.74 9.52
C LEU A 145 7.32 7.54 9.19
N ILE A 146 7.73 6.34 8.78
CA ILE A 146 9.16 6.04 8.59
C ILE A 146 9.70 6.75 7.35
N LEU A 147 9.09 6.55 6.19
CA LEU A 147 9.55 7.17 4.95
C LEU A 147 9.37 8.70 4.98
N GLY A 148 8.22 9.17 5.50
CA GLY A 148 7.98 10.61 5.69
C GLY A 148 9.06 11.26 6.56
N TYR A 149 9.44 10.64 7.68
CA TYR A 149 10.54 11.11 8.53
C TYR A 149 11.89 11.12 7.79
N LEU A 150 12.23 10.05 7.11
CA LEU A 150 13.49 9.95 6.37
C LEU A 150 13.56 10.99 5.25
N MET A 151 12.47 11.21 4.51
CA MET A 151 12.39 12.22 3.46
C MET A 151 12.43 13.66 4.01
N TYR A 152 11.79 13.89 5.16
CA TYR A 152 11.85 15.19 5.84
C TYR A 152 13.27 15.52 6.30
N ARG A 153 13.96 14.57 6.93
CA ARG A 153 15.31 14.74 7.46
C ARG A 153 16.36 14.84 6.37
N SER A 154 16.27 14.03 5.33
CA SER A 154 17.22 14.07 4.20
C SER A 154 17.02 15.26 3.29
N GLY A 155 15.80 15.81 3.21
CA GLY A 155 15.46 16.83 2.24
C GLY A 155 15.43 16.36 0.78
N LEU A 156 15.38 15.04 0.53
CA LEU A 156 15.27 14.45 -0.81
C LEU A 156 14.01 14.90 -1.55
N MET A 157 12.98 15.25 -0.79
CA MET A 157 11.73 15.81 -1.27
C MET A 157 11.41 17.13 -0.54
N PRO A 158 10.51 17.97 -1.08
CA PRO A 158 10.03 19.15 -0.37
C PRO A 158 9.49 18.78 1.02
N ARG A 159 10.01 19.45 2.06
CA ARG A 159 9.62 19.16 3.45
C ARG A 159 8.12 19.27 3.70
N GLY A 160 7.44 20.21 3.01
CA GLY A 160 5.98 20.35 3.08
C GLY A 160 5.25 19.05 2.70
N LEU A 161 5.71 18.37 1.63
CA LEU A 161 5.13 17.07 1.23
C LEU A 161 5.41 15.99 2.26
N ALA A 162 6.63 15.92 2.80
CA ALA A 162 6.98 14.94 3.83
C ALA A 162 6.17 15.13 5.14
N ILE A 163 5.77 16.35 5.46
CA ILE A 163 4.87 16.64 6.59
C ILE A 163 3.48 16.01 6.36
N PHE A 164 2.95 16.03 5.13
CA PHE A 164 1.71 15.33 4.82
C PHE A 164 1.82 13.84 5.10
N GLY A 165 2.97 13.21 4.78
CA GLY A 165 3.24 11.82 5.13
C GLY A 165 3.23 11.58 6.64
N LEU A 166 3.93 12.41 7.40
CA LEU A 166 3.97 12.28 8.87
C LEU A 166 2.59 12.43 9.52
N ILE A 167 1.81 13.42 9.07
CA ILE A 167 0.44 13.63 9.56
C ILE A 167 -0.47 12.49 9.09
N GLY A 168 -0.43 12.14 7.80
CA GLY A 168 -1.23 11.09 7.21
C GLY A 168 -0.96 9.74 7.85
N GLY A 169 0.31 9.37 7.99
CA GLY A 169 0.73 8.13 8.65
C GLY A 169 0.20 8.01 10.08
N ALA A 170 0.31 9.10 10.87
CA ALA A 170 -0.25 9.11 12.21
C ALA A 170 -1.78 8.95 12.20
N LEU A 171 -2.48 9.68 11.33
CA LEU A 171 -3.94 9.66 11.24
C LEU A 171 -4.48 8.29 10.79
N ILE A 172 -3.88 7.66 9.76
CA ILE A 172 -4.36 6.34 9.34
C ILE A 172 -4.02 5.25 10.37
N CYS A 173 -2.89 5.35 11.08
CA CYS A 173 -2.59 4.44 12.18
C CYS A 173 -3.62 4.57 13.31
N ILE A 174 -3.94 5.80 13.74
CA ILE A 174 -4.94 6.06 14.77
C ILE A 174 -6.32 5.60 14.31
N SER A 175 -6.73 5.91 13.07
CA SER A 175 -8.02 5.51 12.55
C SER A 175 -8.13 3.98 12.37
N GLY A 176 -7.04 3.33 11.93
CA GLY A 176 -6.97 1.88 11.81
C GLY A 176 -7.12 1.18 13.16
N LEU A 177 -6.41 1.64 14.19
CA LEU A 177 -6.57 1.15 15.56
C LEU A 177 -7.99 1.44 16.11
N GLY A 178 -8.54 2.62 15.81
CA GLY A 178 -9.90 2.97 16.19
C GLY A 178 -10.96 2.03 15.59
N VAL A 179 -10.74 1.54 14.36
CA VAL A 179 -11.60 0.51 13.75
C VAL A 179 -11.40 -0.85 14.42
N VAL A 180 -10.17 -1.23 14.77
CA VAL A 180 -9.90 -2.49 15.50
C VAL A 180 -10.53 -2.49 16.88
N LEU A 181 -10.57 -1.35 17.55
CA LEU A 181 -11.18 -1.16 18.88
C LEU A 181 -12.68 -0.85 18.83
N ASP A 182 -13.29 -0.91 17.64
CA ASP A 182 -14.72 -0.59 17.41
C ASP A 182 -15.16 0.83 17.83
N VAL A 183 -14.18 1.76 17.86
CA VAL A 183 -14.42 3.21 18.11
C VAL A 183 -14.89 3.90 16.83
N PHE A 184 -14.38 3.47 15.68
CA PHE A 184 -14.73 4.00 14.37
C PHE A 184 -15.32 2.93 13.46
N ASN A 185 -16.34 3.30 12.71
CA ASN A 185 -16.90 2.42 11.69
C ASN A 185 -15.91 2.17 10.56
N LYS A 186 -15.72 0.91 10.19
CA LYS A 186 -14.90 0.53 9.04
C LYS A 186 -15.42 1.18 7.75
N GLY A 187 -14.56 1.91 7.04
CA GLY A 187 -14.94 2.68 5.85
C GLY A 187 -15.80 3.92 6.16
N GLY A 188 -15.94 4.29 7.43
CA GLY A 188 -16.69 5.48 7.84
C GLY A 188 -15.93 6.79 7.55
N ALA A 189 -16.63 7.91 7.72
CA ALA A 189 -16.10 9.25 7.40
C ALA A 189 -14.78 9.56 8.11
N ALA A 190 -14.61 9.17 9.37
CA ALA A 190 -13.37 9.39 10.13
C ALA A 190 -12.18 8.70 9.46
N GLN A 191 -12.33 7.45 9.02
CA GLN A 191 -11.27 6.71 8.34
C GLN A 191 -10.96 7.31 6.96
N VAL A 192 -11.98 7.72 6.20
CA VAL A 192 -11.80 8.36 4.89
C VAL A 192 -11.05 9.68 5.03
N ILE A 193 -11.46 10.55 5.97
CA ILE A 193 -10.80 11.84 6.20
C ILE A 193 -9.36 11.63 6.64
N ALA A 194 -9.10 10.67 7.54
CA ALA A 194 -7.76 10.34 8.01
C ALA A 194 -6.81 9.87 6.89
N THR A 195 -7.35 9.31 5.81
CA THR A 195 -6.57 8.81 4.67
C THR A 195 -6.12 9.94 3.72
N ILE A 196 -6.80 11.10 3.70
CA ILE A 196 -6.53 12.15 2.71
C ILE A 196 -5.07 12.64 2.72
N PRO A 197 -4.45 12.99 3.87
CA PRO A 197 -3.07 13.47 3.88
C PRO A 197 -2.08 12.40 3.41
N GLU A 198 -2.29 11.13 3.78
CA GLU A 198 -1.45 10.02 3.32
C GLU A 198 -1.58 9.79 1.82
N PHE A 199 -2.80 9.86 1.28
CA PHE A 199 -3.04 9.78 -0.16
C PHE A 199 -2.27 10.87 -0.94
N ILE A 200 -2.32 12.12 -0.46
CA ILE A 200 -1.57 13.24 -1.07
C ILE A 200 -0.07 12.97 -1.01
N TRP A 201 0.41 12.47 0.11
CA TRP A 201 1.81 12.12 0.31
C TRP A 201 2.25 11.01 -0.64
N GLU A 202 1.58 9.89 -0.66
CA GLU A 202 1.92 8.76 -1.54
C GLU A 202 1.84 9.14 -3.02
N LEU A 203 0.83 9.91 -3.42
CA LEU A 203 0.74 10.42 -4.78
C LEU A 203 1.93 11.32 -5.12
N SER A 204 2.38 12.14 -4.17
CA SER A 204 3.57 12.98 -4.34
C SER A 204 4.85 12.16 -4.45
N LEU A 205 4.96 11.01 -3.75
CA LEU A 205 6.07 10.04 -3.90
C LEU A 205 6.11 9.41 -5.30
N GLY A 206 4.97 9.29 -5.95
CA GLY A 206 4.89 8.88 -7.35
C GLY A 206 5.33 10.01 -8.30
N ILE A 207 4.65 11.15 -8.22
CA ILE A 207 4.76 12.22 -9.21
C ILE A 207 6.09 12.98 -9.09
N TYR A 208 6.45 13.45 -7.89
CA TYR A 208 7.59 14.34 -7.72
C TYR A 208 8.92 13.73 -8.20
N PRO A 209 9.30 12.49 -7.83
CA PRO A 209 10.56 11.90 -8.28
C PRO A 209 10.62 11.64 -9.80
N ILE A 210 9.50 11.45 -10.46
CA ILE A 210 9.43 11.26 -11.92
C ILE A 210 9.82 12.56 -12.62
N PHE A 211 9.22 13.68 -12.23
CA PHE A 211 9.40 14.94 -12.97
C PHE A 211 10.64 15.70 -12.52
N TRP A 212 10.91 15.79 -11.22
CA TRP A 212 12.00 16.61 -10.68
C TRP A 212 13.19 15.80 -10.14
N GLY A 213 13.03 14.50 -9.93
CA GLY A 213 14.05 13.69 -9.26
C GLY A 213 14.10 13.94 -7.75
N PHE A 214 15.11 13.39 -7.09
CA PHE A 214 15.41 13.77 -5.71
C PHE A 214 16.16 15.10 -5.68
N LYS A 215 15.86 15.92 -4.68
CA LYS A 215 16.60 17.17 -4.44
C LYS A 215 18.04 16.88 -4.04
N ALA A 216 18.94 17.83 -4.30
CA ALA A 216 20.30 17.77 -3.78
C ALA A 216 20.28 17.61 -2.25
N SER A 217 21.03 16.64 -1.76
CA SER A 217 21.06 16.27 -0.34
C SER A 217 22.42 15.69 0.02
N PRO A 218 22.95 15.98 1.21
CA PRO A 218 24.23 15.42 1.66
C PRO A 218 24.31 13.89 1.58
N ILE A 219 23.16 13.20 1.77
CA ILE A 219 23.15 11.73 1.69
C ILE A 219 23.37 11.17 0.28
N LEU A 220 23.21 11.99 -0.76
CA LEU A 220 23.48 11.60 -2.14
C LEU A 220 24.96 11.77 -2.49
N GLU A 221 25.65 12.70 -1.81
CA GLU A 221 27.08 13.00 -1.99
C GLU A 221 27.97 12.07 -1.15
N ALA A 222 27.46 11.58 -0.03
CA ALA A 222 28.15 10.57 0.76
C ALA A 222 28.41 9.32 -0.09
N GLY A 223 29.67 8.99 -0.33
CA GLY A 223 30.08 7.74 -0.99
C GLY A 223 29.51 6.52 -0.27
N PRO A 224 29.63 5.31 -0.86
CA PRO A 224 29.22 4.10 -0.15
C PRO A 224 29.95 4.06 1.20
N ALA A 225 29.17 3.86 2.27
CA ALA A 225 29.74 3.66 3.60
C ALA A 225 30.80 2.55 3.46
N SER A 226 32.04 2.85 3.80
CA SER A 226 33.09 1.85 3.88
C SER A 226 32.61 0.78 4.86
N ALA A 227 32.40 -0.43 4.33
CA ALA A 227 32.05 -1.62 5.09
C ALA A 227 33.14 -1.98 6.10
#